data_022afb06105ded1dff01726edded1cbd
#
_entry.id   022afb06105ded1dff01726edded1cbd
#
_cell.length_a   1.000
_cell.length_b   1.000
_cell.length_c   1.000
_cell.angle_alpha   90.00
_cell.angle_beta   90.00
_cell.angle_gamma   90.00
#
_symmetry.space_group_name_H-M   'P 1'
#
loop_
_entity.id
_entity.type
_entity.pdbx_description
1 polymer ?
#
loop_
_entity_poly.entity_id
_entity_poly.type
_entity_poly.pdbx_seq_one_letter_code
_entity_poly.pdbx_strand_id
1 'polypeptide(L)'
;MLANPTLIYLDHNATTPVDPGVRDAMTPFLTECYGNPSSHHALGREAAEAVMLARRQLAQLLDCTSNELIFTSGGTESSNLAISGAILATESPFSSHLVTSAIEHPATLEPLRALERQGCKLTVLGCDSDGTINPKEVAAAIRPN
;
A
#
# COMPACT_ATOMS: atom_id res chain seq x y z
N MET A 1 26.79 -13.61 2.58
CA MET A 1 27.45 -13.17 1.35
C MET A 1 28.23 -11.91 1.69
N LEU A 2 29.53 -11.86 1.41
CA LEU A 2 30.31 -10.65 1.61
C LEU A 2 29.90 -9.63 0.56
N ALA A 3 29.44 -8.45 0.99
CA ALA A 3 29.17 -7.35 0.09
C ALA A 3 30.45 -7.02 -0.68
N ASN A 4 30.37 -6.98 -2.01
CA ASN A 4 31.50 -6.52 -2.82
C ASN A 4 31.76 -5.04 -2.47
N PRO A 5 32.89 -4.68 -1.87
CA PRO A 5 33.15 -3.32 -1.38
C PRO A 5 33.20 -2.26 -2.48
N THR A 6 33.21 -2.67 -3.74
CA THR A 6 33.22 -1.77 -4.90
C THR A 6 31.84 -1.59 -5.54
N LEU A 7 30.81 -2.32 -5.06
CA LEU A 7 29.46 -2.20 -5.62
C LEU A 7 28.75 -0.99 -4.97
N ILE A 8 28.39 -0.01 -5.79
CA ILE A 8 27.50 1.08 -5.40
C ILE A 8 26.09 0.71 -5.88
N TYR A 9 25.17 0.48 -4.94
CA TYR A 9 23.77 0.18 -5.23
C TYR A 9 22.96 1.47 -5.16
N LEU A 10 22.31 1.84 -6.27
CA LEU A 10 21.53 3.09 -6.41
C LEU A 10 20.03 2.86 -6.63
N ASP A 11 19.58 1.61 -6.62
CA ASP A 11 18.18 1.26 -6.90
C ASP A 11 17.38 0.97 -5.61
N HIS A 12 17.53 1.85 -4.61
CA HIS A 12 16.81 1.69 -3.33
C HIS A 12 15.30 1.88 -3.43
N ASN A 13 14.81 2.45 -4.53
CA ASN A 13 13.37 2.50 -4.81
C ASN A 13 12.78 1.11 -5.12
N ALA A 14 13.55 0.21 -5.71
CA ALA A 14 13.10 -1.14 -5.98
C ALA A 14 13.21 -2.03 -4.73
N THR A 15 14.38 -2.06 -4.09
CA THR A 15 14.61 -2.84 -2.87
C THR A 15 15.65 -2.15 -1.99
N THR A 16 15.60 -2.41 -0.69
CA THR A 16 16.60 -1.96 0.27
C THR A 16 16.87 -3.06 1.30
N PRO A 17 18.08 -3.12 1.88
CA PRO A 17 18.35 -4.05 2.98
C PRO A 17 17.40 -3.80 4.15
N VAL A 18 17.00 -4.87 4.82
CA VAL A 18 16.26 -4.76 6.08
C VAL A 18 17.19 -4.19 7.15
N ASP A 19 16.73 -3.17 7.86
CA ASP A 19 17.47 -2.62 9.00
C ASP A 19 17.77 -3.71 10.02
N PRO A 20 18.99 -3.78 10.59
CA PRO A 20 19.35 -4.81 11.58
C PRO A 20 18.41 -4.86 12.79
N GLY A 21 17.96 -3.72 13.30
CA GLY A 21 17.01 -3.68 14.41
C GLY A 21 15.64 -4.25 14.04
N VAL A 22 15.18 -3.99 12.81
CA VAL A 22 13.93 -4.58 12.28
C VAL A 22 14.07 -6.09 12.13
N ARG A 23 15.18 -6.58 11.55
CA ARG A 23 15.48 -8.00 11.44
C ARG A 23 15.46 -8.68 12.81
N ASP A 24 16.14 -8.10 13.79
CA ASP A 24 16.24 -8.67 15.13
C ASP A 24 14.88 -8.69 15.84
N ALA A 25 14.04 -7.67 15.63
CA ALA A 25 12.68 -7.63 16.14
C ALA A 25 11.74 -8.66 15.47
N MET A 26 11.97 -8.98 14.20
CA MET A 26 11.18 -9.97 13.45
C MET A 26 11.56 -11.42 13.75
N THR A 27 12.84 -11.67 14.05
CA THR A 27 13.40 -13.03 14.17
C THR A 27 12.63 -13.94 15.13
N PRO A 28 12.20 -13.51 16.34
CA PRO A 28 11.43 -14.38 17.26
C PRO A 28 10.11 -14.89 16.66
N PHE A 29 9.46 -14.10 15.80
CA PHE A 29 8.20 -14.47 15.15
C PHE A 29 8.37 -15.48 14.00
N LEU A 30 9.59 -15.71 13.57
CA LEU A 30 9.91 -16.72 12.54
C LEU A 30 10.27 -18.07 13.16
N THR A 31 10.59 -18.12 14.46
CA THR A 31 11.17 -19.30 15.12
C THR A 31 10.45 -19.71 16.40
N GLU A 32 10.15 -18.80 17.29
CA GLU A 32 9.65 -19.07 18.64
C GLU A 32 8.17 -18.68 18.81
N CYS A 33 7.81 -17.46 18.40
CA CYS A 33 6.47 -16.88 18.54
C CYS A 33 5.64 -17.06 17.24
N TYR A 34 5.66 -18.23 16.65
CA TYR A 34 5.06 -18.53 15.33
C TYR A 34 3.56 -18.82 15.38
N GLY A 35 2.90 -18.57 16.48
CA GLY A 35 1.47 -18.85 16.66
C GLY A 35 0.58 -18.09 15.65
N ASN A 36 -0.51 -18.73 15.23
CA ASN A 36 -1.50 -18.05 14.42
C ASN A 36 -2.29 -17.06 15.30
N PRO A 37 -2.28 -15.75 15.01
CA PRO A 37 -2.96 -14.73 15.81
C PRO A 37 -4.49 -14.90 15.89
N SER A 38 -5.09 -15.74 15.05
CA SER A 38 -6.52 -16.08 15.11
C SER A 38 -6.83 -17.26 16.04
N SER A 39 -5.80 -17.93 16.58
CA SER A 39 -5.98 -19.10 17.47
C SER A 39 -6.18 -18.68 18.91
N HIS A 40 -7.07 -19.38 19.63
CA HIS A 40 -7.42 -19.05 21.02
C HIS A 40 -6.51 -19.65 22.11
N HIS A 41 -5.50 -20.45 21.72
CA HIS A 41 -4.51 -20.98 22.67
C HIS A 41 -3.38 -19.96 22.96
N ALA A 42 -2.48 -20.31 23.90
CA ALA A 42 -1.43 -19.38 24.40
C ALA A 42 -0.57 -18.77 23.27
N LEU A 43 -0.03 -19.61 22.38
CA LEU A 43 0.82 -19.12 21.27
C LEU A 43 0.06 -18.20 20.30
N GLY A 44 -1.23 -18.46 20.07
CA GLY A 44 -2.07 -17.59 19.23
C GLY A 44 -2.30 -16.23 19.88
N ARG A 45 -2.56 -16.21 21.19
CA ARG A 45 -2.72 -14.95 21.94
C ARG A 45 -1.44 -14.10 21.93
N GLU A 46 -0.28 -14.73 22.14
CA GLU A 46 1.02 -14.05 22.08
C GLU A 46 1.25 -13.39 20.71
N ALA A 47 0.99 -14.11 19.62
CA ALA A 47 1.08 -13.58 18.28
C ALA A 47 0.07 -12.42 18.04
N ALA A 48 -1.16 -12.57 18.52
CA ALA A 48 -2.18 -11.52 18.43
C ALA A 48 -1.79 -10.25 19.19
N GLU A 49 -1.21 -10.38 20.38
CA GLU A 49 -0.73 -9.25 21.18
C GLU A 49 0.41 -8.50 20.46
N ALA A 50 1.33 -9.22 19.81
CA ALA A 50 2.39 -8.62 19.02
C ALA A 50 1.85 -7.84 17.81
N VAL A 51 0.89 -8.40 17.07
CA VAL A 51 0.22 -7.69 15.96
C VAL A 51 -0.53 -6.46 16.45
N MET A 52 -1.23 -6.55 17.59
CA MET A 52 -1.93 -5.39 18.17
C MET A 52 -0.94 -4.31 18.65
N LEU A 53 0.21 -4.69 19.19
CA LEU A 53 1.25 -3.74 19.59
C LEU A 53 1.79 -2.99 18.35
N ALA A 54 2.17 -3.71 17.30
CA ALA A 54 2.65 -3.13 16.06
C ALA A 54 1.61 -2.17 15.45
N ARG A 55 0.33 -2.55 15.46
CA ARG A 55 -0.77 -1.72 14.99
C ARG A 55 -0.90 -0.42 15.78
N ARG A 56 -0.81 -0.47 17.12
CA ARG A 56 -0.84 0.73 17.96
C ARG A 56 0.36 1.65 17.69
N GLN A 57 1.55 1.10 17.53
CA GLN A 57 2.75 1.88 17.23
C GLN A 57 2.64 2.62 15.89
N LEU A 58 2.13 1.94 14.85
CA LEU A 58 1.88 2.56 13.55
C LEU A 58 0.77 3.60 13.62
N ALA A 59 -0.31 3.33 14.34
CA ALA A 59 -1.40 4.28 14.52
C ALA A 59 -0.91 5.57 15.18
N GLN A 60 -0.08 5.45 16.20
CA GLN A 60 0.54 6.59 16.88
C GLN A 60 1.48 7.37 15.95
N LEU A 61 2.28 6.68 15.12
CA LEU A 61 3.18 7.32 14.16
C LEU A 61 2.42 8.10 13.08
N LEU A 62 1.27 7.58 12.64
CA LEU A 62 0.44 8.13 11.56
C LEU A 62 -0.65 9.09 12.08
N ASP A 63 -0.73 9.32 13.39
CA ASP A 63 -1.77 10.12 14.05
C ASP A 63 -3.20 9.66 13.66
N CYS A 64 -3.43 8.34 13.72
CA CYS A 64 -4.72 7.73 13.44
C CYS A 64 -5.10 6.69 14.50
N THR A 65 -6.29 6.11 14.39
CA THR A 65 -6.71 5.02 15.27
C THR A 65 -6.26 3.66 14.73
N SER A 66 -6.09 2.68 15.62
CA SER A 66 -5.69 1.32 15.23
C SER A 66 -6.66 0.65 14.25
N ASN A 67 -7.94 1.04 14.26
CA ASN A 67 -8.97 0.48 13.39
C ASN A 67 -8.91 1.01 11.95
N GLU A 68 -8.19 2.10 11.73
CA GLU A 68 -7.98 2.68 10.38
C GLU A 68 -6.81 2.03 9.65
N LEU A 69 -6.08 1.12 10.30
CA LEU A 69 -4.92 0.44 9.72
C LEU A 69 -5.30 -0.96 9.24
N ILE A 70 -4.90 -1.27 8.03
CA ILE A 70 -5.01 -2.60 7.44
C ILE A 70 -3.62 -3.08 7.06
N PHE A 71 -3.16 -4.19 7.65
CA PHE A 71 -1.94 -4.85 7.22
C PHE A 71 -2.20 -5.67 5.96
N THR A 72 -1.34 -5.51 4.98
CA THR A 72 -1.38 -6.22 3.70
C THR A 72 -0.06 -6.92 3.43
N SER A 73 -0.01 -7.76 2.41
CA SER A 73 1.22 -8.45 1.98
C SER A 73 2.23 -7.52 1.30
N GLY A 74 1.83 -6.30 0.93
CA GLY A 74 2.70 -5.31 0.28
C GLY A 74 1.95 -4.22 -0.44
N GLY A 75 2.69 -3.30 -1.06
CA GLY A 75 2.14 -2.10 -1.73
C GLY A 75 1.14 -2.42 -2.84
N THR A 76 1.33 -3.49 -3.59
CA THR A 76 0.39 -3.90 -4.65
C THR A 76 -0.97 -4.24 -4.08
N GLU A 77 -1.04 -5.03 -3.01
CA GLU A 77 -2.30 -5.34 -2.34
C GLU A 77 -2.91 -4.08 -1.73
N SER A 78 -2.12 -3.24 -1.08
CA SER A 78 -2.57 -1.98 -0.49
C SER A 78 -3.22 -1.06 -1.53
N SER A 79 -2.58 -0.86 -2.68
CA SER A 79 -3.10 -0.03 -3.76
C SER A 79 -4.40 -0.59 -4.33
N ASN A 80 -4.45 -1.91 -4.58
CA ASN A 80 -5.67 -2.57 -5.06
C ASN A 80 -6.81 -2.45 -4.06
N LEU A 81 -6.55 -2.70 -2.78
CA LEU A 81 -7.55 -2.63 -1.71
C LEU A 81 -8.09 -1.21 -1.56
N ALA A 82 -7.20 -0.20 -1.55
CA ALA A 82 -7.60 1.20 -1.41
C ALA A 82 -8.44 1.67 -2.61
N ILE A 83 -7.97 1.44 -3.84
CA ILE A 83 -8.64 1.89 -5.05
C ILE A 83 -9.99 1.18 -5.22
N SER A 84 -9.97 -0.15 -5.24
CA SER A 84 -11.20 -0.93 -5.44
C SER A 84 -12.18 -0.76 -4.28
N GLY A 85 -11.68 -0.71 -3.04
CA GLY A 85 -12.50 -0.53 -1.86
C GLY A 85 -13.22 0.83 -1.85
N ALA A 86 -12.53 1.91 -2.20
CA ALA A 86 -13.12 3.24 -2.29
C ALA A 86 -14.26 3.29 -3.32
N ILE A 87 -14.05 2.69 -4.48
CA ILE A 87 -15.06 2.67 -5.54
C ILE A 87 -16.24 1.76 -5.18
N LEU A 88 -15.97 0.55 -4.72
CA LEU A 88 -17.04 -0.41 -4.38
C LEU A 88 -17.88 0.02 -3.17
N ALA A 89 -17.38 0.94 -2.34
CA ALA A 89 -18.14 1.52 -1.23
C ALA A 89 -19.11 2.63 -1.65
N THR A 90 -19.10 3.08 -2.91
CA THR A 90 -20.03 4.10 -3.40
C THR A 90 -21.39 3.47 -3.75
N GLU A 91 -22.46 4.28 -3.79
CA GLU A 91 -23.80 3.82 -4.17
C GLU A 91 -23.89 3.33 -5.63
N SER A 92 -23.05 3.87 -6.50
CA SER A 92 -23.02 3.53 -7.93
C SER A 92 -21.57 3.32 -8.39
N PRO A 93 -20.92 2.21 -7.98
CA PRO A 93 -19.50 1.99 -8.16
C PRO A 93 -19.01 2.22 -9.59
N PHE A 94 -19.70 1.66 -10.55
CA PHE A 94 -19.29 1.68 -11.95
C PHE A 94 -19.72 2.94 -12.73
N SER A 95 -20.38 3.89 -12.06
CA SER A 95 -20.62 5.23 -12.59
C SER A 95 -19.56 6.24 -12.23
N SER A 96 -18.61 5.87 -11.38
CA SER A 96 -17.54 6.74 -10.87
C SER A 96 -16.60 7.18 -11.97
N HIS A 97 -16.03 8.38 -11.80
CA HIS A 97 -14.95 8.90 -12.64
C HIS A 97 -13.65 8.89 -11.86
N LEU A 98 -12.66 8.26 -12.44
CA LEU A 98 -11.33 8.06 -11.88
C LEU A 98 -10.33 8.95 -12.64
N VAL A 99 -9.48 9.67 -11.91
CA VAL A 99 -8.42 10.50 -12.49
C VAL A 99 -7.10 10.01 -11.93
N THR A 100 -6.14 9.76 -12.80
CA THR A 100 -4.80 9.29 -12.45
C THR A 100 -3.75 9.89 -13.38
N SER A 101 -2.48 9.60 -13.12
CA SER A 101 -1.37 10.03 -13.96
C SER A 101 -0.78 8.88 -14.80
N ALA A 102 -0.15 9.21 -15.90
CA ALA A 102 0.52 8.25 -16.78
C ALA A 102 1.82 7.67 -16.16
N ILE A 103 2.35 8.30 -15.12
CA ILE A 103 3.60 7.92 -14.46
C ILE A 103 3.38 7.06 -13.22
N GLU A 104 2.14 6.65 -12.95
CA GLU A 104 1.84 5.77 -11.83
C GLU A 104 2.43 4.38 -12.00
N HIS A 105 2.75 3.76 -10.87
CA HIS A 105 3.18 2.37 -10.84
C HIS A 105 2.06 1.43 -11.37
N PRO A 106 2.37 0.32 -12.04
CA PRO A 106 1.37 -0.65 -12.51
C PRO A 106 0.40 -1.14 -11.42
N ALA A 107 0.84 -1.22 -10.16
CA ALA A 107 -0.03 -1.55 -9.02
C ALA A 107 -1.18 -0.56 -8.81
N THR A 108 -1.07 0.67 -9.32
CA THR A 108 -2.12 1.69 -9.33
C THR A 108 -2.90 1.66 -10.66
N LEU A 109 -2.19 1.62 -11.79
CA LEU A 109 -2.83 1.72 -13.12
C LEU A 109 -3.70 0.50 -13.46
N GLU A 110 -3.24 -0.71 -13.13
CA GLU A 110 -3.97 -1.92 -13.54
C GLU A 110 -5.32 -2.10 -12.81
N PRO A 111 -5.45 -1.83 -11.49
CA PRO A 111 -6.76 -1.78 -10.84
C PRO A 111 -7.70 -0.73 -11.46
N LEU A 112 -7.19 0.46 -11.79
CA LEU A 112 -7.99 1.52 -12.43
C LEU A 112 -8.50 1.09 -13.80
N ARG A 113 -7.65 0.46 -14.62
CA ARG A 113 -8.04 -0.12 -15.91
C ARG A 113 -9.04 -1.27 -15.77
N ALA A 114 -8.92 -2.06 -14.70
CA ALA A 114 -9.88 -3.11 -14.41
C ALA A 114 -11.26 -2.53 -14.08
N LEU A 115 -11.32 -1.46 -13.29
CA LEU A 115 -12.55 -0.73 -12.99
C LEU A 115 -13.14 -0.04 -14.24
N GLU A 116 -12.31 0.50 -15.11
CA GLU A 116 -12.73 1.06 -16.40
C GLU A 116 -13.44 0.01 -17.26
N ARG A 117 -12.88 -1.21 -17.34
CA ARG A 117 -13.54 -2.33 -18.06
C ARG A 117 -14.88 -2.73 -17.46
N GLN A 118 -15.12 -2.38 -16.20
CA GLN A 118 -16.39 -2.65 -15.49
C GLN A 118 -17.39 -1.49 -15.61
N GLY A 119 -17.01 -0.37 -16.24
CA GLY A 119 -17.92 0.74 -16.52
C GLY A 119 -17.52 2.08 -15.92
N CYS A 120 -16.53 2.15 -15.03
CA CYS A 120 -15.98 3.42 -14.55
C CYS A 120 -15.41 4.24 -15.73
N LYS A 121 -15.44 5.55 -15.59
CA LYS A 121 -14.72 6.44 -16.52
C LYS A 121 -13.32 6.66 -16.00
N LEU A 122 -12.30 6.51 -16.83
CA LEU A 122 -10.90 6.73 -16.48
C LEU A 122 -10.32 7.89 -17.29
N THR A 123 -9.71 8.85 -16.61
CA THR A 123 -8.87 9.89 -17.23
C THR A 123 -7.43 9.70 -16.75
N VAL A 124 -6.53 9.47 -17.69
CA VAL A 124 -5.09 9.36 -17.42
C VAL A 124 -4.42 10.66 -17.89
N LEU A 125 -3.87 11.42 -16.95
CA LEU A 125 -3.20 12.69 -17.22
C LEU A 125 -1.73 12.44 -17.59
N GLY A 126 -1.22 13.18 -18.56
CA GLY A 126 0.20 13.23 -18.87
C GLY A 126 1.01 13.97 -17.80
N CYS A 127 2.32 13.95 -17.94
CA CYS A 127 3.25 14.77 -17.16
C CYS A 127 4.20 15.50 -18.10
N ASP A 128 4.87 16.53 -17.62
CA ASP A 128 5.95 17.20 -18.34
C ASP A 128 7.26 16.37 -18.33
N SER A 129 8.33 16.94 -18.88
CA SER A 129 9.65 16.29 -18.93
C SER A 129 10.27 16.01 -17.57
N ASP A 130 9.82 16.72 -16.53
CA ASP A 130 10.31 16.61 -15.16
C ASP A 130 9.43 15.69 -14.31
N GLY A 131 8.39 15.08 -14.92
CA GLY A 131 7.44 14.20 -14.25
C GLY A 131 6.37 14.96 -13.44
N THR A 132 6.21 16.25 -13.66
CA THR A 132 5.22 17.07 -12.94
C THR A 132 3.86 17.01 -13.62
N ILE A 133 2.80 16.81 -12.83
CA ILE A 133 1.40 16.87 -13.28
C ILE A 133 0.89 18.30 -13.10
N ASN A 134 0.29 18.86 -14.15
CA ASN A 134 -0.27 20.20 -14.10
C ASN A 134 -1.57 20.23 -13.25
N PRO A 135 -1.62 20.96 -12.10
CA PRO A 135 -2.82 21.02 -11.27
C PRO A 135 -4.07 21.57 -11.99
N LYS A 136 -3.89 22.40 -13.00
CA LYS A 136 -5.01 22.92 -13.81
C LYS A 136 -5.65 21.83 -14.67
N GLU A 137 -4.85 20.88 -15.17
CA GLU A 137 -5.36 19.72 -15.90
C GLU A 137 -6.10 18.76 -14.99
N VAL A 138 -5.60 18.57 -13.76
CA VAL A 138 -6.33 17.80 -12.73
C VAL A 138 -7.68 18.45 -12.46
N ALA A 139 -7.72 19.75 -12.19
CA ALA A 139 -8.96 20.47 -11.92
C ALA A 139 -9.95 20.41 -13.10
N ALA A 140 -9.46 20.49 -14.34
CA ALA A 140 -10.28 20.38 -15.54
C ALA A 140 -10.80 18.95 -15.78
N ALA A 141 -10.09 17.94 -15.33
CA ALA A 141 -10.49 16.53 -15.46
C ALA A 141 -11.57 16.12 -14.45
N ILE A 142 -11.64 16.77 -13.28
CA ILE A 142 -12.63 16.48 -12.25
C ILE A 142 -14.03 16.83 -12.77
N ARG A 143 -14.95 15.88 -12.65
CA ARG A 143 -16.35 16.05 -13.06
C ARG A 143 -17.25 16.17 -11.84
N PRO A 144 -18.33 16.97 -11.89
CA PRO A 144 -19.33 16.97 -10.82
C PRO A 144 -20.11 15.64 -10.87
N ASN A 145 -19.77 14.74 -9.97
CA ASN A 145 -20.49 13.53 -9.53
C ASN A 145 -19.57 12.43 -9.10
#